data_caf3a4210c8dda24aef44bf2ce64092b
#
_entry.id   caf3a4210c8dda24aef44bf2ce64092b
#
_cell.length_a   1.000
_cell.length_b   1.000
_cell.length_c   1.000
_cell.angle_alpha   90.00
_cell.angle_beta   90.00
_cell.angle_gamma   90.00
#
_symmetry.space_group_name_H-M   'P 1'
#
loop_
_entity.id
_entity.type
_entity.pdbx_description
1 polymer ?
#
loop_
_entity_poly.entity_id
_entity_poly.type
_entity_poly.pdbx_seq_one_letter_code
_entity_poly.pdbx_strand_id
1 'polypeptide(L)'
;MLNATKPAVESLAIVKGHYECKFLDETLPVLSQLLALEVAERREREATMKHPNTEWLLVVHESGAAAEDKPFRNHYGVRVTDNAEVDRAYQYLMARKNEMGLKKVVMRNERAGSYSVFFVEPGGNYWEIESYQHRHEAGLPYEVSYPWAKPLSEDQFPGRGYIPQAFTHGTLECSDWESSVRFYTEGLGLEMITHVATPKPHNIKHPTKPWYVVSLEVPERSRKYLGPLQRFTIAVASPVKLAEARANLEARRDEFAIRELGKIEAGSAGQSFLVCDLNRNWWEIECAGE
;
A
#
# COMPACT_ATOMS: atom_id res chain seq x y z
N MET A 1 27.46 21.78 5.65
CA MET A 1 26.62 20.58 5.86
C MET A 1 25.41 21.02 6.67
N LEU A 2 24.25 21.03 6.06
CA LEU A 2 22.99 21.25 6.79
C LEU A 2 22.84 20.09 7.76
N ASN A 3 22.76 20.36 9.06
CA ASN A 3 22.40 19.34 10.05
C ASN A 3 21.03 18.79 9.63
N ALA A 4 21.01 17.56 9.11
CA ALA A 4 19.77 16.87 8.84
C ALA A 4 19.01 16.79 10.18
N THR A 5 17.92 17.48 10.28
CA THR A 5 17.04 17.44 11.45
C THR A 5 16.57 15.98 11.61
N LYS A 6 16.75 15.43 12.81
CA LYS A 6 16.27 14.08 13.13
C LYS A 6 14.75 14.01 12.84
N PRO A 7 14.25 12.97 12.15
CA PRO A 7 12.84 12.83 11.88
C PRO A 7 12.03 12.74 13.19
N ALA A 8 10.79 13.18 13.16
CA ALA A 8 9.91 13.12 14.33
C ALA A 8 9.59 11.67 14.74
N VAL A 9 9.49 10.75 13.77
CA VAL A 9 9.33 9.32 13.97
C VAL A 9 10.61 8.59 13.55
N GLU A 10 11.22 7.86 14.47
CA GLU A 10 12.31 6.92 14.16
C GLU A 10 11.69 5.61 13.64
N SER A 11 11.29 5.62 12.38
CA SER A 11 10.65 4.47 11.75
C SER A 11 11.61 3.30 11.54
N LEU A 12 11.10 2.08 11.64
CA LEU A 12 11.82 0.84 11.32
C LEU A 12 11.42 0.29 9.95
N ALA A 13 10.16 0.40 9.61
CA ALA A 13 9.59 -0.03 8.34
C ALA A 13 8.15 0.47 8.20
N ILE A 14 7.64 0.51 6.97
CA ILE A 14 6.20 0.42 6.71
C ILE A 14 5.87 -1.08 6.81
N VAL A 15 4.96 -1.48 7.69
CA VAL A 15 4.75 -2.91 7.99
C VAL A 15 3.39 -3.45 7.56
N LYS A 16 2.39 -2.57 7.42
CA LYS A 16 1.04 -2.97 6.99
C LYS A 16 0.43 -1.93 6.07
N GLY A 17 -0.37 -2.42 5.12
CA GLY A 17 -1.41 -1.64 4.47
C GLY A 17 -2.77 -2.07 5.01
N HIS A 18 -3.73 -1.17 5.07
CA HIS A 18 -5.08 -1.46 5.54
C HIS A 18 -6.09 -1.01 4.52
N TYR A 19 -7.15 -1.78 4.36
CA TYR A 19 -8.30 -1.33 3.64
C TYR A 19 -9.61 -1.91 4.19
N GLU A 20 -10.69 -1.28 3.77
CA GLU A 20 -12.04 -1.60 4.18
C GLU A 20 -12.76 -2.38 3.10
N CYS A 21 -13.47 -3.45 3.46
CA CYS A 21 -14.36 -4.19 2.57
C CYS A 21 -15.77 -4.29 3.17
N LYS A 22 -16.72 -4.68 2.35
CA LYS A 22 -18.09 -4.89 2.81
C LYS A 22 -18.20 -6.14 3.67
N PHE A 23 -17.75 -7.28 3.12
CA PHE A 23 -17.75 -8.59 3.78
C PHE A 23 -16.44 -9.32 3.54
N LEU A 24 -15.85 -9.83 4.63
CA LEU A 24 -14.61 -10.61 4.55
C LEU A 24 -14.81 -11.90 3.73
N ASP A 25 -15.94 -12.58 3.89
CA ASP A 25 -16.22 -13.83 3.20
C ASP A 25 -16.29 -13.70 1.68
N GLU A 26 -16.62 -12.54 1.16
CA GLU A 26 -16.63 -12.26 -0.27
C GLU A 26 -15.24 -11.82 -0.77
N THR A 27 -14.49 -11.08 0.05
CA THR A 27 -13.24 -10.44 -0.33
C THR A 27 -12.02 -11.38 -0.21
N LEU A 28 -11.87 -12.08 0.92
CA LEU A 28 -10.68 -12.89 1.17
C LEU A 28 -10.44 -14.01 0.13
N PRO A 29 -11.47 -14.77 -0.33
CA PRO A 29 -11.27 -15.75 -1.39
C PRO A 29 -10.72 -15.16 -2.69
N VAL A 30 -11.20 -13.96 -3.08
CA VAL A 30 -10.74 -13.27 -4.28
C VAL A 30 -9.27 -12.89 -4.16
N LEU A 31 -8.86 -12.33 -3.02
CA LEU A 31 -7.46 -11.96 -2.78
C LEU A 31 -6.54 -13.18 -2.78
N SER A 32 -6.95 -14.28 -2.16
CA SER A 32 -6.18 -15.50 -2.14
C SER A 32 -6.07 -16.14 -3.52
N GLN A 33 -7.15 -16.19 -4.26
CA GLN A 33 -7.16 -16.81 -5.58
C GLN A 33 -6.44 -15.98 -6.64
N LEU A 34 -6.51 -14.65 -6.58
CA LEU A 34 -5.96 -13.79 -7.64
C LEU A 34 -4.57 -13.26 -7.32
N LEU A 35 -4.24 -13.06 -6.04
CA LEU A 35 -3.06 -12.29 -5.63
C LEU A 35 -2.07 -13.09 -4.78
N ALA A 36 -2.31 -14.38 -4.57
CA ALA A 36 -1.51 -15.25 -3.69
C ALA A 36 -1.42 -14.74 -2.24
N LEU A 37 -2.41 -13.96 -1.79
CA LEU A 37 -2.48 -13.53 -0.41
C LEU A 37 -3.10 -14.62 0.46
N GLU A 38 -2.39 -15.02 1.50
CA GLU A 38 -2.84 -16.04 2.46
C GLU A 38 -3.39 -15.37 3.71
N VAL A 39 -4.48 -15.90 4.27
CA VAL A 39 -4.99 -15.45 5.56
C VAL A 39 -4.04 -15.91 6.67
N ALA A 40 -3.34 -14.97 7.29
CA ALA A 40 -2.44 -15.24 8.41
C ALA A 40 -3.18 -15.25 9.74
N GLU A 41 -4.16 -14.36 9.88
CA GLU A 41 -5.02 -14.26 11.07
C GLU A 41 -6.40 -13.80 10.65
N ARG A 42 -7.44 -14.33 11.32
CA ARG A 42 -8.82 -13.89 11.12
C ARG A 42 -9.51 -13.70 12.46
N ARG A 43 -10.17 -12.57 12.58
CA ARG A 43 -11.06 -12.19 13.68
C ARG A 43 -12.47 -11.96 13.13
N GLU A 44 -13.41 -11.63 13.98
CA GLU A 44 -14.82 -11.44 13.59
C GLU A 44 -14.99 -10.45 12.43
N ARG A 45 -14.34 -9.30 12.50
CA ARG A 45 -14.48 -8.21 11.51
C ARG A 45 -13.14 -7.73 10.93
N GLU A 46 -12.12 -8.54 11.04
CA GLU A 46 -10.78 -8.19 10.55
C GLU A 46 -10.03 -9.45 10.12
N ALA A 47 -9.25 -9.32 9.07
CA ALA A 47 -8.32 -10.36 8.65
C ALA A 47 -6.98 -9.75 8.30
N THR A 48 -5.90 -10.39 8.76
CA THR A 48 -4.54 -10.07 8.32
C THR A 48 -4.14 -11.07 7.26
N MET A 49 -3.70 -10.56 6.12
CA MET A 49 -3.20 -11.37 5.01
C MET A 49 -1.72 -11.12 4.79
N LYS A 50 -1.03 -12.14 4.32
CA LYS A 50 0.39 -12.08 3.94
C LYS A 50 0.58 -12.64 2.54
N HIS A 51 1.59 -12.16 1.86
CA HIS A 51 2.08 -12.77 0.63
C HIS A 51 3.26 -13.71 0.96
N PRO A 52 3.41 -14.90 0.33
CA PRO A 52 4.50 -15.84 0.66
C PRO A 52 5.91 -15.25 0.53
N ASN A 53 6.07 -14.28 -0.36
CA ASN A 53 7.37 -13.68 -0.69
C ASN A 53 7.49 -12.20 -0.28
N THR A 54 6.65 -11.73 0.64
CA THR A 54 6.69 -10.35 1.11
C THR A 54 6.38 -10.30 2.60
N GLU A 55 7.18 -9.55 3.36
CA GLU A 55 6.96 -9.36 4.81
C GLU A 55 5.87 -8.32 5.13
N TRP A 56 5.53 -7.48 4.16
CA TRP A 56 4.48 -6.47 4.32
C TRP A 56 3.11 -7.13 4.39
N LEU A 57 2.32 -6.77 5.38
CA LEU A 57 1.01 -7.34 5.65
C LEU A 57 -0.11 -6.48 5.07
N LEU A 58 -1.23 -7.11 4.77
CA LEU A 58 -2.48 -6.43 4.45
C LEU A 58 -3.50 -6.73 5.54
N VAL A 59 -4.08 -5.69 6.14
CA VAL A 59 -5.18 -5.82 7.09
C VAL A 59 -6.48 -5.41 6.41
N VAL A 60 -7.43 -6.33 6.37
CA VAL A 60 -8.75 -6.15 5.75
C VAL A 60 -9.77 -5.97 6.84
N HIS A 61 -10.47 -4.82 6.85
CA HIS A 61 -11.49 -4.49 7.84
C HIS A 61 -12.89 -4.64 7.24
N GLU A 62 -13.76 -5.40 7.89
CA GLU A 62 -15.16 -5.47 7.52
C GLU A 62 -15.95 -4.31 8.11
N SER A 63 -16.51 -3.46 7.26
CA SER A 63 -17.32 -2.33 7.70
C SER A 63 -18.83 -2.54 7.51
N GLY A 64 -19.22 -3.54 6.72
CA GLY A 64 -20.63 -3.75 6.33
C GLY A 64 -21.14 -2.72 5.32
N ALA A 65 -20.40 -1.64 5.08
CA ALA A 65 -20.70 -0.66 4.06
C ALA A 65 -19.90 -0.97 2.78
N ALA A 66 -20.56 -1.11 1.65
CA ALA A 66 -19.86 -1.07 0.37
C ALA A 66 -19.28 0.34 0.23
N ALA A 67 -17.98 0.46 0.12
CA ALA A 67 -17.42 1.67 -0.44
C ALA A 67 -17.80 1.67 -1.92
N GLU A 68 -18.92 2.31 -2.21
CA GLU A 68 -19.42 2.47 -3.56
C GLU A 68 -18.38 3.25 -4.31
N ASP A 69 -17.61 3.62 -4.66
CA ASP A 69 -16.66 4.47 -5.38
C ASP A 69 -15.37 4.77 -4.64
N LYS A 70 -14.61 3.75 -4.23
CA LYS A 70 -13.23 3.99 -3.83
C LYS A 70 -12.46 4.62 -5.00
N PRO A 71 -11.58 5.61 -4.73
CA PRO A 71 -10.84 6.24 -5.80
C PRO A 71 -9.90 5.22 -6.45
N PHE A 72 -9.87 5.20 -7.78
CA PHE A 72 -8.99 4.33 -8.56
C PHE A 72 -7.52 4.43 -8.11
N ARG A 73 -7.10 5.59 -7.64
CA ARG A 73 -5.73 5.86 -7.22
C ARG A 73 -5.42 5.43 -5.77
N ASN A 74 -6.39 4.85 -5.07
CA ASN A 74 -6.18 4.16 -3.81
C ASN A 74 -6.31 2.66 -4.07
N HIS A 75 -5.24 2.03 -4.46
CA HIS A 75 -5.17 0.61 -4.75
C HIS A 75 -3.94 -0.03 -4.11
N TYR A 76 -3.92 -1.33 -4.14
CA TYR A 76 -2.77 -2.15 -3.81
C TYR A 76 -2.33 -2.92 -5.05
N GLY A 77 -1.05 -3.29 -5.11
CA GLY A 77 -0.52 -3.98 -6.27
C GLY A 77 0.38 -5.16 -5.94
N VAL A 78 0.28 -6.16 -6.82
CA VAL A 78 1.20 -7.30 -6.88
C VAL A 78 1.99 -7.27 -8.17
N ARG A 79 3.20 -7.82 -8.13
CA ARG A 79 4.07 -7.86 -9.30
C ARG A 79 4.20 -9.26 -9.86
N VAL A 80 4.18 -9.32 -11.18
CA VAL A 80 4.50 -10.50 -11.98
C VAL A 80 5.84 -10.29 -12.71
N THR A 81 6.38 -11.34 -13.32
CA THR A 81 7.73 -11.30 -13.90
C THR A 81 7.81 -10.48 -15.18
N ASP A 82 6.83 -10.62 -16.07
CA ASP A 82 6.86 -10.02 -17.41
C ASP A 82 5.48 -9.55 -17.89
N ASN A 83 5.47 -8.88 -19.03
CA ASN A 83 4.24 -8.35 -19.63
C ASN A 83 3.30 -9.45 -20.12
N ALA A 84 3.82 -10.58 -20.55
CA ALA A 84 3.01 -11.71 -21.00
C ALA A 84 2.24 -12.34 -19.83
N GLU A 85 2.77 -12.30 -18.62
CA GLU A 85 2.03 -12.69 -17.42
C GLU A 85 0.89 -11.72 -17.10
N VAL A 86 1.06 -10.42 -17.35
CA VAL A 86 -0.04 -9.43 -17.21
C VAL A 86 -1.15 -9.71 -18.21
N ASP A 87 -0.80 -10.05 -19.46
CA ASP A 87 -1.80 -10.42 -20.48
C ASP A 87 -2.58 -11.67 -20.08
N ARG A 88 -1.88 -12.69 -19.56
CA ARG A 88 -2.52 -13.92 -19.05
C ARG A 88 -3.39 -13.63 -17.83
N ALA A 89 -2.93 -12.74 -16.92
CA ALA A 89 -3.72 -12.29 -15.79
C ALA A 89 -5.02 -11.61 -16.26
N TYR A 90 -4.94 -10.72 -17.25
CA TYR A 90 -6.13 -10.09 -17.83
C TYR A 90 -7.13 -11.11 -18.37
N GLN A 91 -6.65 -12.09 -19.15
CA GLN A 91 -7.51 -13.15 -19.70
C GLN A 91 -8.17 -13.99 -18.58
N TYR A 92 -7.39 -14.36 -17.57
CA TYR A 92 -7.87 -15.12 -16.42
C TYR A 92 -8.95 -14.35 -15.63
N LEU A 93 -8.70 -13.08 -15.34
CA LEU A 93 -9.64 -12.19 -14.65
C LEU A 93 -10.94 -12.02 -15.45
N MET A 94 -10.83 -11.80 -16.76
CA MET A 94 -12.01 -11.64 -17.63
C MET A 94 -12.86 -12.91 -17.71
N ALA A 95 -12.21 -14.09 -17.79
CA ALA A 95 -12.91 -15.36 -17.83
C ALA A 95 -13.67 -15.67 -16.52
N ARG A 96 -13.15 -15.18 -15.38
CA ARG A 96 -13.73 -15.43 -14.04
C ARG A 96 -14.45 -14.24 -13.43
N LYS A 97 -14.61 -13.16 -14.18
CA LYS A 97 -15.16 -11.91 -13.69
C LYS A 97 -16.48 -12.09 -12.95
N ASN A 98 -17.42 -12.81 -13.54
CA ASN A 98 -18.75 -13.02 -12.97
C ASN A 98 -18.72 -14.01 -11.79
N GLU A 99 -17.95 -15.08 -11.91
CA GLU A 99 -17.78 -16.09 -10.87
C GLU A 99 -17.24 -15.48 -9.56
N MET A 100 -16.27 -14.57 -9.69
CA MET A 100 -15.61 -13.91 -8.56
C MET A 100 -16.26 -12.58 -8.14
N GLY A 101 -17.36 -12.19 -8.76
CA GLY A 101 -18.01 -10.93 -8.46
C GLY A 101 -17.16 -9.68 -8.75
N LEU A 102 -16.21 -9.76 -9.68
CA LEU A 102 -15.36 -8.62 -10.02
C LEU A 102 -16.18 -7.54 -10.72
N LYS A 103 -16.18 -6.34 -10.17
CA LYS A 103 -16.97 -5.22 -10.71
C LYS A 103 -16.37 -4.68 -12.00
N LYS A 104 -15.04 -4.68 -12.11
CA LYS A 104 -14.31 -4.09 -13.23
C LYS A 104 -13.01 -4.84 -13.48
N VAL A 105 -12.61 -4.93 -14.75
CA VAL A 105 -11.27 -5.39 -15.19
C VAL A 105 -10.83 -4.48 -16.34
N VAL A 106 -9.66 -3.87 -16.23
CA VAL A 106 -9.16 -2.89 -17.22
C VAL A 106 -7.66 -3.06 -17.42
N MET A 107 -7.23 -3.24 -18.67
CA MET A 107 -5.82 -3.16 -19.04
C MET A 107 -5.35 -1.71 -19.08
N ARG A 108 -4.14 -1.49 -18.61
CA ARG A 108 -3.42 -0.24 -18.78
C ARG A 108 -2.00 -0.51 -19.27
N ASN A 109 -1.62 0.24 -20.29
CA ASN A 109 -0.25 0.31 -20.79
C ASN A 109 0.21 1.74 -20.56
N GLU A 110 0.88 2.00 -19.48
CA GLU A 110 1.41 3.33 -19.18
C GLU A 110 2.81 3.45 -19.76
N ARG A 111 2.97 4.40 -20.69
CA ARG A 111 4.20 4.63 -21.46
C ARG A 111 5.45 4.83 -20.62
N ALA A 112 5.30 5.21 -19.37
CA ALA A 112 6.40 5.58 -18.49
C ALA A 112 6.49 4.73 -17.21
N GLY A 113 5.62 3.77 -17.04
CA GLY A 113 5.48 3.07 -15.79
C GLY A 113 5.43 1.57 -15.88
N SER A 114 4.35 1.05 -15.40
CA SER A 114 4.03 -0.36 -15.40
C SER A 114 3.21 -0.73 -16.62
N TYR A 115 3.34 -1.97 -17.04
CA TYR A 115 2.35 -2.64 -17.85
C TYR A 115 1.45 -3.40 -16.90
N SER A 116 0.15 -3.11 -16.88
CA SER A 116 -0.68 -3.59 -15.80
C SER A 116 -2.14 -3.85 -16.16
N VAL A 117 -2.77 -4.74 -15.41
CA VAL A 117 -4.21 -4.93 -15.35
C VAL A 117 -4.73 -4.51 -13.98
N PHE A 118 -5.80 -3.73 -14.00
CA PHE A 118 -6.54 -3.36 -12.80
C PHE A 118 -7.84 -4.12 -12.72
N PHE A 119 -8.24 -4.49 -11.53
CA PHE A 119 -9.58 -5.01 -11.26
C PHE A 119 -10.16 -4.43 -9.99
N VAL A 120 -11.48 -4.51 -9.87
CA VAL A 120 -12.22 -4.12 -8.66
C VAL A 120 -12.85 -5.37 -8.07
N GLU A 121 -12.43 -5.71 -6.87
CA GLU A 121 -12.96 -6.85 -6.14
C GLU A 121 -14.37 -6.57 -5.55
N PRO A 122 -15.10 -7.57 -5.03
CA PRO A 122 -16.49 -7.39 -4.55
C PRO A 122 -16.67 -6.27 -3.53
N GLY A 123 -15.71 -6.06 -2.64
CA GLY A 123 -15.70 -4.99 -1.63
C GLY A 123 -15.51 -3.58 -2.19
N GLY A 124 -15.20 -3.44 -3.50
CA GLY A 124 -15.06 -2.17 -4.19
C GLY A 124 -13.64 -1.60 -4.22
N ASN A 125 -12.64 -2.34 -3.77
CA ASN A 125 -11.25 -1.90 -3.83
C ASN A 125 -10.63 -2.21 -5.18
N TYR A 126 -9.77 -1.31 -5.63
CA TYR A 126 -8.94 -1.52 -6.81
C TYR A 126 -7.68 -2.30 -6.45
N TRP A 127 -7.31 -3.20 -7.34
CA TRP A 127 -6.09 -3.97 -7.31
C TRP A 127 -5.36 -3.87 -8.63
N GLU A 128 -4.04 -3.88 -8.58
CA GLU A 128 -3.16 -3.88 -9.75
C GLU A 128 -2.33 -5.16 -9.79
N ILE A 129 -2.25 -5.78 -10.98
CA ILE A 129 -1.26 -6.79 -11.30
C ILE A 129 -0.36 -6.17 -12.36
N GLU A 130 0.92 -6.00 -12.05
CA GLU A 130 1.85 -5.19 -12.85
C GLU A 130 3.16 -5.91 -13.19
N SER A 131 3.76 -5.51 -14.30
CA SER A 131 5.13 -5.82 -14.69
C SER A 131 5.93 -4.56 -14.96
N TYR A 132 7.22 -4.59 -14.60
CA TYR A 132 8.18 -3.53 -14.91
C TYR A 132 9.21 -3.95 -15.96
N GLN A 133 8.89 -4.94 -16.80
CA GLN A 133 9.77 -5.43 -17.85
C GLN A 133 10.35 -4.29 -18.71
N HIS A 134 9.52 -3.37 -19.15
CA HIS A 134 9.96 -2.23 -19.98
C HIS A 134 10.96 -1.32 -19.28
N ARG A 135 10.87 -1.15 -17.98
CA ARG A 135 11.83 -0.33 -17.22
C ARG A 135 13.18 -0.99 -17.14
N HIS A 136 13.21 -2.32 -16.97
CA HIS A 136 14.45 -3.08 -16.99
C HIS A 136 15.13 -3.01 -18.34
N GLU A 137 14.38 -3.24 -19.41
CA GLU A 137 14.88 -3.19 -20.78
C GLU A 137 15.40 -1.80 -21.18
N ALA A 138 14.76 -0.75 -20.66
CA ALA A 138 15.18 0.64 -20.88
C ALA A 138 16.35 1.07 -19.98
N GLY A 139 16.85 0.21 -19.09
CA GLY A 139 17.93 0.55 -18.16
C GLY A 139 17.59 1.70 -17.22
N LEU A 140 16.30 1.95 -16.98
CA LEU A 140 15.88 3.02 -16.08
C LEU A 140 16.19 2.65 -14.64
N PRO A 141 16.75 3.56 -13.84
CA PRO A 141 17.01 3.30 -12.45
C PRO A 141 15.68 3.04 -11.74
N TYR A 142 15.54 1.83 -11.23
CA TYR A 142 14.37 1.40 -10.53
C TYR A 142 14.75 0.58 -9.32
N GLU A 143 14.72 1.21 -8.16
CA GLU A 143 15.22 0.63 -6.92
C GLU A 143 14.35 -0.50 -6.35
N VAL A 144 13.16 -0.71 -6.91
CA VAL A 144 12.19 -1.70 -6.41
C VAL A 144 11.82 -2.71 -7.49
N SER A 145 12.79 -3.11 -8.30
CA SER A 145 12.51 -3.93 -9.47
C SER A 145 12.01 -5.33 -9.14
N TYR A 146 12.68 -6.05 -8.26
CA TYR A 146 12.31 -7.42 -7.88
C TYR A 146 12.46 -7.62 -6.37
N PRO A 147 11.40 -7.34 -5.59
CA PRO A 147 11.46 -7.42 -4.13
C PRO A 147 11.46 -8.86 -3.59
N TRP A 148 11.49 -9.87 -4.44
CA TRP A 148 11.44 -11.27 -4.01
C TRP A 148 12.80 -11.96 -4.12
N ALA A 149 13.23 -12.55 -3.03
CA ALA A 149 14.47 -13.32 -2.97
C ALA A 149 14.32 -14.73 -3.55
N LYS A 150 13.11 -15.28 -3.52
CA LYS A 150 12.78 -16.63 -3.98
C LYS A 150 11.57 -16.55 -4.91
N PRO A 151 11.75 -16.59 -6.23
CA PRO A 151 10.63 -16.62 -7.16
C PRO A 151 9.68 -17.78 -6.86
N LEU A 152 8.39 -17.49 -6.88
CA LEU A 152 7.34 -18.50 -6.80
C LEU A 152 7.22 -19.22 -8.15
N SER A 153 6.77 -20.47 -8.14
CA SER A 153 6.62 -21.29 -9.34
C SER A 153 5.15 -21.56 -9.69
N GLU A 154 4.90 -21.96 -10.94
CA GLU A 154 3.55 -22.27 -11.42
C GLU A 154 2.90 -23.43 -10.65
N ASP A 155 3.68 -24.37 -10.13
CA ASP A 155 3.17 -25.48 -9.33
C ASP A 155 2.41 -25.03 -8.08
N GLN A 156 2.75 -23.85 -7.56
CA GLN A 156 2.06 -23.24 -6.41
C GLN A 156 0.74 -22.56 -6.82
N PHE A 157 0.57 -22.27 -8.11
CA PHE A 157 -0.57 -21.54 -8.65
C PHE A 157 -1.11 -22.15 -9.95
N PRO A 158 -1.52 -23.42 -9.93
CA PRO A 158 -1.86 -24.14 -11.14
C PRO A 158 -3.02 -23.51 -11.90
N GLY A 159 -2.89 -23.44 -13.23
CA GLY A 159 -3.94 -23.03 -14.14
C GLY A 159 -4.26 -21.52 -14.17
N ARG A 160 -3.46 -20.68 -13.52
CA ARG A 160 -3.65 -19.22 -13.57
C ARG A 160 -3.00 -18.58 -14.79
N GLY A 161 -1.90 -19.15 -15.26
CA GLY A 161 -1.10 -18.60 -16.36
C GLY A 161 -0.27 -17.35 -15.98
N TYR A 162 -0.33 -16.89 -14.73
CA TYR A 162 0.49 -15.84 -14.15
C TYR A 162 0.77 -16.14 -12.69
N ILE A 163 1.86 -15.59 -12.17
CA ILE A 163 2.31 -15.84 -10.80
C ILE A 163 2.53 -14.49 -10.10
N PRO A 164 1.68 -14.10 -9.14
CA PRO A 164 1.93 -12.93 -8.30
C PRO A 164 3.20 -13.18 -7.48
N GLN A 165 4.32 -12.58 -7.86
CA GLN A 165 5.62 -12.83 -7.24
C GLN A 165 5.79 -12.12 -5.91
N ALA A 166 5.17 -10.96 -5.76
CA ALA A 166 5.26 -10.18 -4.53
C ALA A 166 4.09 -9.20 -4.40
N PHE A 167 3.69 -8.93 -3.17
CA PHE A 167 2.83 -7.80 -2.80
C PHE A 167 3.72 -6.58 -2.62
N THR A 168 3.68 -5.63 -3.55
CA THR A 168 4.73 -4.63 -3.73
C THR A 168 4.41 -3.25 -3.23
N HIS A 169 3.17 -2.80 -3.41
CA HIS A 169 2.81 -1.42 -3.10
C HIS A 169 1.36 -1.23 -2.70
N GLY A 170 1.14 -0.12 -2.04
CA GLY A 170 -0.16 0.54 -1.92
C GLY A 170 -0.07 1.95 -2.48
N THR A 171 -1.19 2.63 -2.63
CA THR A 171 -1.23 3.99 -3.16
C THR A 171 -2.03 4.92 -2.28
N LEU A 172 -1.69 6.20 -2.32
CA LEU A 172 -2.44 7.29 -1.72
C LEU A 172 -2.47 8.52 -2.66
N GLU A 173 -3.39 9.42 -2.41
CA GLU A 173 -3.49 10.67 -3.16
C GLU A 173 -2.95 11.85 -2.34
N CYS A 174 -2.25 12.78 -2.99
CA CYS A 174 -1.90 14.07 -2.43
C CYS A 174 -2.37 15.21 -3.37
N SER A 175 -2.61 16.39 -2.83
CA SER A 175 -2.93 17.59 -3.61
C SER A 175 -1.78 18.58 -3.68
N ASP A 176 -0.83 18.46 -2.78
CA ASP A 176 0.38 19.27 -2.69
C ASP A 176 1.56 18.36 -2.36
N TRP A 177 2.34 18.11 -3.38
CA TRP A 177 3.49 17.25 -3.27
C TRP A 177 4.61 17.86 -2.40
N GLU A 178 4.94 19.12 -2.61
CA GLU A 178 6.07 19.77 -1.93
C GLU A 178 5.87 19.81 -0.41
N SER A 179 4.67 20.14 0.04
CA SER A 179 4.33 20.11 1.46
C SER A 179 4.30 18.68 2.01
N SER A 180 3.87 17.70 1.19
CA SER A 180 3.79 16.29 1.57
C SER A 180 5.17 15.67 1.81
N VAL A 181 6.17 16.03 1.01
CA VAL A 181 7.54 15.51 1.14
C VAL A 181 8.08 15.72 2.55
N ARG A 182 7.91 16.90 3.11
CA ARG A 182 8.42 17.20 4.46
C ARG A 182 7.78 16.31 5.53
N PHE A 183 6.47 16.11 5.45
CA PHE A 183 5.79 15.21 6.38
C PHE A 183 6.33 13.78 6.27
N TYR A 184 6.48 13.25 5.06
CA TYR A 184 6.94 11.85 4.89
C TYR A 184 8.41 11.67 5.26
N THR A 185 9.28 12.65 4.97
CA THR A 185 10.72 12.53 5.25
C THR A 185 11.09 12.98 6.66
N GLU A 186 10.74 14.20 7.04
CA GLU A 186 11.10 14.77 8.34
C GLU A 186 10.10 14.37 9.45
N GLY A 187 8.84 14.16 9.09
CA GLY A 187 7.80 13.69 10.01
C GLY A 187 7.91 12.19 10.26
N LEU A 188 7.74 11.38 9.22
CA LEU A 188 7.65 9.93 9.33
C LEU A 188 8.99 9.19 9.20
N GLY A 189 10.08 9.85 8.84
CA GLY A 189 11.40 9.23 8.69
C GLY A 189 11.51 8.26 7.49
N LEU A 190 10.75 8.52 6.43
CA LEU A 190 10.71 7.73 5.21
C LEU A 190 11.52 8.39 4.10
N GLU A 191 11.89 7.63 3.09
CA GLU A 191 12.53 8.13 1.88
C GLU A 191 11.49 8.37 0.78
N MET A 192 11.82 9.35 -0.08
CA MET A 192 11.01 9.69 -1.24
C MET A 192 11.81 9.46 -2.50
N ILE A 193 11.29 8.64 -3.40
CA ILE A 193 11.89 8.39 -4.72
C ILE A 193 10.98 8.98 -5.77
N THR A 194 11.50 9.97 -6.50
CA THR A 194 10.81 10.56 -7.64
C THR A 194 11.19 9.83 -8.92
N HIS A 195 10.21 9.33 -9.65
CA HIS A 195 10.44 8.72 -10.95
C HIS A 195 10.75 9.78 -12.00
N VAL A 196 11.95 9.72 -12.59
CA VAL A 196 12.41 10.67 -13.60
C VAL A 196 11.59 10.59 -14.90
N ALA A 197 11.03 9.43 -15.19
CA ALA A 197 10.31 9.17 -16.45
C ALA A 197 8.81 9.48 -16.40
N THR A 198 8.25 9.80 -15.25
CA THR A 198 6.83 10.16 -15.12
C THR A 198 6.69 11.46 -14.35
N PRO A 199 5.99 12.45 -14.91
CA PRO A 199 5.60 13.54 -14.07
C PRO A 199 4.66 12.97 -13.01
N LYS A 200 5.19 12.72 -11.78
CA LYS A 200 4.41 12.69 -10.55
C LYS A 200 3.85 11.42 -9.93
N PRO A 201 4.27 10.18 -10.13
CA PRO A 201 4.24 9.22 -9.03
C PRO A 201 5.54 9.31 -8.23
N HIS A 202 5.40 9.37 -6.92
CA HIS A 202 6.51 9.37 -6.00
C HIS A 202 6.38 8.18 -5.07
N ASN A 203 7.44 7.41 -4.91
CA ASN A 203 7.42 6.28 -4.00
C ASN A 203 7.91 6.71 -2.62
N ILE A 204 7.07 6.45 -1.63
CA ILE A 204 7.37 6.61 -0.21
C ILE A 204 7.78 5.25 0.29
N LYS A 205 8.99 5.08 0.79
CA LYS A 205 9.48 3.81 1.30
C LYS A 205 10.36 3.99 2.53
N HIS A 206 10.54 2.91 3.28
CA HIS A 206 11.61 2.83 4.25
C HIS A 206 12.91 2.34 3.57
N PRO A 207 14.10 2.91 3.90
CA PRO A 207 15.37 2.55 3.23
C PRO A 207 15.69 1.06 3.24
N THR A 208 15.27 0.35 4.28
CA THR A 208 15.61 -1.07 4.50
C THR A 208 14.63 -2.06 3.88
N LYS A 209 13.56 -1.60 3.22
CA LYS A 209 12.49 -2.47 2.72
C LYS A 209 12.20 -2.22 1.23
N PRO A 210 11.89 -3.27 0.46
CA PRO A 210 11.65 -3.13 -0.98
C PRO A 210 10.25 -2.66 -1.36
N TRP A 211 9.25 -2.80 -0.46
CA TRP A 211 7.88 -2.33 -0.73
C TRP A 211 7.72 -0.84 -0.43
N TYR A 212 6.68 -0.25 -0.99
CA TYR A 212 6.51 1.19 -0.98
C TYR A 212 5.03 1.61 -1.07
N VAL A 213 4.79 2.87 -0.79
CA VAL A 213 3.50 3.53 -1.01
C VAL A 213 3.68 4.56 -2.12
N VAL A 214 2.89 4.46 -3.17
CA VAL A 214 2.92 5.44 -4.27
C VAL A 214 2.04 6.63 -3.89
N SER A 215 2.61 7.81 -3.86
CA SER A 215 1.86 9.07 -3.73
C SER A 215 1.57 9.65 -5.12
N LEU A 216 0.29 9.84 -5.42
CA LEU A 216 -0.18 10.38 -6.69
C LEU A 216 -0.74 11.78 -6.49
N GLU A 217 -0.18 12.78 -7.19
CA GLU A 217 -0.69 14.14 -7.11
C GLU A 217 -1.99 14.26 -7.92
N VAL A 218 -3.04 14.69 -7.23
CA VAL A 218 -4.40 14.80 -7.77
C VAL A 218 -4.99 16.15 -7.37
N PRO A 219 -5.60 16.89 -8.31
CA PRO A 219 -6.28 18.13 -7.96
C PRO A 219 -7.26 17.92 -6.81
N GLU A 220 -7.24 18.82 -5.82
CA GLU A 220 -8.05 18.71 -4.59
C GLU A 220 -9.54 18.45 -4.88
N ARG A 221 -10.11 19.11 -5.91
CA ARG A 221 -11.50 18.92 -6.34
C ARG A 221 -11.83 17.48 -6.82
N SER A 222 -10.82 16.67 -7.14
CA SER A 222 -10.99 15.32 -7.67
C SER A 222 -10.69 14.25 -6.62
N ARG A 223 -10.26 14.65 -5.41
CA ARG A 223 -9.90 13.74 -4.35
C ARG A 223 -11.13 13.18 -3.64
N LYS A 224 -11.02 11.94 -3.23
CA LYS A 224 -11.97 11.29 -2.32
C LYS A 224 -11.21 10.90 -1.05
N TYR A 225 -11.67 11.40 0.08
CA TYR A 225 -11.05 11.11 1.36
C TYR A 225 -11.56 9.79 1.91
N LEU A 226 -10.63 8.97 2.38
CA LEU A 226 -10.92 7.69 3.00
C LEU A 226 -10.82 7.81 4.52
N GLY A 227 -11.57 6.99 5.23
CA GLY A 227 -11.53 6.94 6.69
C GLY A 227 -10.29 6.23 7.25
N PRO A 228 -10.14 6.19 8.57
CA PRO A 228 -8.95 5.62 9.24
C PRO A 228 -8.80 4.11 9.07
N LEU A 229 -9.82 3.39 8.58
CA LEU A 229 -9.68 1.98 8.18
C LEU A 229 -8.88 1.79 6.88
N GLN A 230 -8.59 2.89 6.17
CA GLN A 230 -7.74 2.92 4.99
C GLN A 230 -6.46 3.67 5.34
N ARG A 231 -5.41 2.96 5.73
CA ARG A 231 -4.17 3.54 6.24
C ARG A 231 -2.95 2.70 5.94
N PHE A 232 -1.79 3.24 6.26
CA PHE A 232 -0.53 2.50 6.28
C PHE A 232 0.05 2.54 7.70
N THR A 233 0.68 1.45 8.13
CA THR A 233 1.26 1.34 9.46
C THR A 233 2.78 1.34 9.39
N ILE A 234 3.38 2.17 10.23
CA ILE A 234 4.82 2.29 10.44
C ILE A 234 5.16 1.72 11.81
N ALA A 235 6.14 0.83 11.86
CA ALA A 235 6.65 0.28 13.11
C ALA A 235 7.74 1.16 13.71
N VAL A 236 7.74 1.26 15.04
CA VAL A 236 8.81 1.84 15.86
C VAL A 236 9.33 0.81 16.89
N ALA A 237 10.53 1.06 17.43
CA ALA A 237 11.29 0.04 18.16
C ALA A 237 10.74 -0.31 19.56
N SER A 238 10.00 0.59 20.20
CA SER A 238 9.57 0.38 21.60
C SER A 238 8.43 1.32 21.99
N PRO A 239 7.71 1.05 23.10
CA PRO A 239 6.70 1.95 23.64
C PRO A 239 7.26 3.35 23.97
N VAL A 240 8.52 3.44 24.38
CA VAL A 240 9.20 4.71 24.59
C VAL A 240 9.35 5.48 23.30
N LYS A 241 9.78 4.81 22.21
CA LYS A 241 9.87 5.41 20.87
C LYS A 241 8.52 5.81 20.30
N LEU A 242 7.48 5.06 20.60
CA LEU A 242 6.11 5.41 20.24
C LEU A 242 5.66 6.72 20.93
N ALA A 243 5.92 6.85 22.24
CA ALA A 243 5.61 8.06 23.00
C ALA A 243 6.42 9.27 22.52
N GLU A 244 7.73 9.11 22.26
CA GLU A 244 8.58 10.13 21.67
C GLU A 244 8.07 10.58 20.29
N ALA A 245 7.74 9.63 19.41
CA ALA A 245 7.20 9.92 18.09
C ALA A 245 5.94 10.78 18.16
N ARG A 246 4.99 10.37 19.03
CA ARG A 246 3.76 11.14 19.22
C ARG A 246 4.03 12.56 19.74
N ALA A 247 4.90 12.70 20.74
CA ALA A 247 5.25 14.00 21.31
C ALA A 247 5.94 14.91 20.28
N ASN A 248 6.86 14.35 19.48
CA ASN A 248 7.56 15.08 18.41
C ASN A 248 6.60 15.54 17.30
N LEU A 249 5.66 14.70 16.89
CA LEU A 249 4.63 15.06 15.91
C LEU A 249 3.69 16.14 16.45
N GLU A 250 3.30 16.08 17.73
CA GLU A 250 2.50 17.12 18.38
C GLU A 250 3.24 18.45 18.43
N ALA A 251 4.53 18.44 18.79
CA ALA A 251 5.35 19.66 18.86
C ALA A 251 5.57 20.31 17.48
N ARG A 252 5.51 19.52 16.40
CA ARG A 252 5.67 19.97 15.01
C ARG A 252 4.37 19.92 14.20
N ARG A 253 3.22 19.91 14.89
CA ARG A 253 1.91 19.73 14.28
C ARG A 253 1.61 20.75 13.19
N ASP A 254 1.85 22.02 13.48
CA ASP A 254 1.59 23.11 12.53
C ASP A 254 2.59 23.09 11.37
N GLU A 255 3.86 22.74 11.65
CA GLU A 255 4.91 22.61 10.63
C GLU A 255 4.58 21.57 9.58
N PHE A 256 4.02 20.43 9.98
CA PHE A 256 3.60 19.36 9.10
C PHE A 256 2.13 19.45 8.65
N ALA A 257 1.41 20.48 9.09
CA ALA A 257 -0.02 20.64 8.85
C ALA A 257 -0.84 19.38 9.19
N ILE A 258 -0.50 18.69 10.30
CA ILE A 258 -1.18 17.49 10.77
C ILE A 258 -2.63 17.83 11.11
N ARG A 259 -3.57 17.14 10.47
CA ARG A 259 -5.00 17.35 10.64
C ARG A 259 -5.50 16.78 11.97
N GLU A 260 -5.14 15.53 12.21
CA GLU A 260 -5.54 14.82 13.43
C GLU A 260 -4.36 14.01 13.98
N LEU A 261 -4.26 13.97 15.29
CA LEU A 261 -3.26 13.17 16.00
C LEU A 261 -3.94 12.50 17.19
N GLY A 262 -4.07 11.18 17.08
CA GLY A 262 -4.71 10.33 18.06
C GLY A 262 -3.95 10.22 19.38
N LYS A 263 -4.59 9.62 20.37
CA LYS A 263 -3.93 9.16 21.61
C LYS A 263 -3.26 7.84 21.34
N ILE A 264 -2.28 7.49 22.16
CA ILE A 264 -1.72 6.13 22.17
C ILE A 264 -2.77 5.23 22.81
N GLU A 265 -3.13 4.18 22.07
CA GLU A 265 -4.10 3.18 22.50
C GLU A 265 -3.46 1.79 22.53
N ALA A 266 -3.84 0.98 23.50
CA ALA A 266 -3.44 -0.42 23.51
C ALA A 266 -4.38 -1.23 22.63
N GLY A 267 -3.80 -1.98 21.69
CA GLY A 267 -4.50 -2.93 20.84
C GLY A 267 -4.05 -4.36 21.07
N SER A 268 -4.63 -5.29 20.35
CA SER A 268 -4.27 -6.73 20.46
C SER A 268 -2.86 -7.05 19.96
N ALA A 269 -2.29 -6.19 19.11
CA ALA A 269 -0.96 -6.37 18.52
C ALA A 269 0.13 -5.51 19.21
N GLY A 270 -0.24 -4.70 20.21
CA GLY A 270 0.67 -3.77 20.88
C GLY A 270 0.02 -2.42 21.12
N GLN A 271 0.81 -1.36 21.08
CA GLN A 271 0.33 0.01 21.23
C GLN A 271 0.49 0.78 19.91
N SER A 272 -0.47 1.64 19.59
CA SER A 272 -0.41 2.48 18.40
C SER A 272 -1.14 3.81 18.60
N PHE A 273 -0.90 4.74 17.68
CA PHE A 273 -1.73 5.93 17.50
C PHE A 273 -1.90 6.24 16.01
N LEU A 274 -2.99 6.91 15.70
CA LEU A 274 -3.30 7.37 14.35
C LEU A 274 -2.85 8.82 14.13
N VAL A 275 -2.39 9.11 12.92
CA VAL A 275 -2.13 10.47 12.44
C VAL A 275 -2.77 10.66 11.07
N CYS A 276 -3.50 11.76 10.91
CA CYS A 276 -4.07 12.20 9.64
C CYS A 276 -3.18 13.32 9.09
N ASP A 277 -2.58 13.09 7.93
CA ASP A 277 -1.66 14.05 7.30
C ASP A 277 -2.39 15.26 6.69
N LEU A 278 -1.61 16.20 6.12
CA LEU A 278 -2.14 17.40 5.47
C LEU A 278 -3.10 17.07 4.31
N ASN A 279 -2.91 15.91 3.68
CA ASN A 279 -3.73 15.43 2.56
C ASN A 279 -4.91 14.57 3.01
N ARG A 280 -5.13 14.44 4.33
CA ARG A 280 -6.14 13.56 4.94
C ARG A 280 -5.92 12.07 4.67
N ASN A 281 -4.68 11.65 4.40
CA ASN A 281 -4.33 10.23 4.44
C ASN A 281 -4.03 9.83 5.88
N TRP A 282 -4.40 8.61 6.21
CA TRP A 282 -4.22 8.07 7.54
C TRP A 282 -2.97 7.20 7.63
N TRP A 283 -2.23 7.41 8.69
CA TRP A 283 -1.06 6.64 9.08
C TRP A 283 -1.24 6.13 10.50
N GLU A 284 -0.77 4.95 10.76
CA GLU A 284 -0.68 4.39 12.10
C GLU A 284 0.78 4.24 12.47
N ILE A 285 1.13 4.68 13.65
CA ILE A 285 2.46 4.44 14.22
C ILE A 285 2.26 3.40 15.31
N GLU A 286 2.91 2.25 15.19
CA GLU A 286 2.76 1.13 16.13
C GLU A 286 4.07 0.68 16.73
N CYS A 287 3.99 0.16 17.93
CA CYS A 287 5.01 -0.66 18.56
C CYS A 287 4.40 -2.02 18.87
N ALA A 288 5.00 -3.09 18.37
CA ALA A 288 4.59 -4.44 18.71
C ALA A 288 4.65 -4.65 20.23
N GLY A 289 3.68 -5.38 20.77
CA GLY A 289 3.74 -5.85 22.16
C GLY A 289 4.94 -6.80 22.36
N GLU A 290 5.49 -6.81 23.56
CA GLU A 290 6.51 -7.78 23.97
C GLU A 290 5.95 -9.20 24.04
#